data_61f06b22155f0a96c0fa75cc9b643cc2
#
_entry.id   61f06b22155f0a96c0fa75cc9b643cc2
#
_cell.length_a   1.000
_cell.length_b   1.000
_cell.length_c   1.000
_cell.angle_alpha   90.00
_cell.angle_beta   90.00
_cell.angle_gamma   90.00
#
_symmetry.space_group_name_H-M   'P 1'
#
loop_
_entity.id
_entity.type
_entity.pdbx_description
1 polymer ?
#
loop_
_entity_poly.entity_id
_entity_poly.type
_entity_poly.pdbx_seq_one_letter_code
_entity_poly.pdbx_strand_id
1 'polypeptide(L)'
;MKKEITYEDYNKIQILVGTVLKVSKNEKARKPSLVVEVDFGPETGVKKSSAQITHYYNSDNLVGKQVIGVCNFPKKNIAGIVSEVLILGAIEKDGKVVLVHPSQKTENGLDIA
;
A
#
# COMPACT_ATOMS: atom_id res chain seq x y z
N MET A 1 -18.76 7.58 13.61
CA MET A 1 -17.43 7.15 14.09
C MET A 1 -17.45 5.67 14.46
N LYS A 2 -16.36 4.98 14.22
CA LYS A 2 -16.22 3.57 14.57
C LYS A 2 -16.12 3.39 16.09
N LYS A 3 -16.39 2.17 16.57
CA LYS A 3 -16.23 1.83 17.99
C LYS A 3 -14.78 1.99 18.44
N GLU A 4 -14.58 2.30 19.72
CA GLU A 4 -13.26 2.32 20.31
C GLU A 4 -12.59 0.95 20.24
N ILE A 5 -11.28 0.96 20.06
CA ILE A 5 -10.45 -0.23 20.12
C ILE A 5 -9.35 -0.02 21.16
N THR A 6 -8.70 -1.10 21.55
CA THR A 6 -7.57 -1.06 22.48
C THR A 6 -6.24 -0.96 21.73
N TYR A 7 -5.17 -0.59 22.40
CA TYR A 7 -3.82 -0.68 21.87
C TYR A 7 -3.46 -2.11 21.48
N GLU A 8 -3.97 -3.10 22.19
CA GLU A 8 -3.79 -4.51 21.85
C GLU A 8 -4.36 -4.83 20.47
N ASP A 9 -5.53 -4.29 20.14
CA ASP A 9 -6.14 -4.44 18.80
C ASP A 9 -5.26 -3.79 17.73
N TYR A 10 -4.77 -2.58 17.99
CA TYR A 10 -3.87 -1.88 17.06
C TYR A 10 -2.56 -2.65 16.85
N ASN A 11 -2.00 -3.23 17.91
CA ASN A 11 -0.74 -3.96 17.83
C ASN A 11 -0.82 -5.27 17.03
N LYS A 12 -2.01 -5.73 16.69
CA LYS A 12 -2.20 -6.87 15.78
C LYS A 12 -1.96 -6.50 14.32
N ILE A 13 -1.97 -5.22 13.99
CA ILE A 13 -1.81 -4.74 12.62
C ILE A 13 -0.34 -4.42 12.38
N GLN A 14 0.27 -5.05 11.39
CA GLN A 14 1.64 -4.76 11.00
C GLN A 14 1.67 -3.71 9.89
N ILE A 15 1.99 -2.47 10.26
CA ILE A 15 2.05 -1.35 9.34
C ILE A 15 3.51 -0.95 9.16
N LEU A 16 4.00 -0.99 7.92
CA LEU A 16 5.43 -0.78 7.62
C LEU A 16 5.62 0.29 6.56
N VAL A 17 6.82 0.89 6.60
CA VAL A 17 7.31 1.78 5.54
C VAL A 17 7.90 0.94 4.42
N GLY A 18 7.60 1.27 3.18
CA GLY A 18 8.20 0.64 2.02
C GLY A 18 8.48 1.63 0.90
N THR A 19 9.34 1.23 -0.03
CA THR A 19 9.67 2.01 -1.23
C THR A 19 9.11 1.33 -2.46
N VAL A 20 8.41 2.08 -3.30
CA VAL A 20 7.84 1.56 -4.55
C VAL A 20 8.96 1.28 -5.54
N LEU A 21 9.03 0.03 -6.01
CA LEU A 21 10.02 -0.42 -6.98
C LEU A 21 9.49 -0.41 -8.41
N LYS A 22 8.22 -0.80 -8.60
CA LYS A 22 7.63 -0.97 -9.92
C LYS A 22 6.14 -0.70 -9.87
N VAL A 23 5.62 -0.07 -10.92
CA VAL A 23 4.20 0.20 -11.09
C VAL A 23 3.79 -0.20 -12.51
N SER A 24 2.71 -0.96 -12.64
CA SER A 24 2.13 -1.32 -13.91
C SER A 24 0.60 -1.32 -13.81
N LYS A 25 -0.09 -1.26 -14.95
CA LYS A 25 -1.55 -1.33 -14.96
C LYS A 25 -2.00 -2.77 -14.78
N ASN A 26 -3.09 -2.97 -14.03
CA ASN A 26 -3.76 -4.26 -13.99
C ASN A 26 -4.79 -4.32 -15.12
N GLU A 27 -4.39 -4.87 -16.24
CA GLU A 27 -5.20 -4.93 -17.47
C GLU A 27 -6.50 -5.75 -17.30
N LYS A 28 -6.53 -6.67 -16.35
CA LYS A 28 -7.68 -7.56 -16.13
C LYS A 28 -8.67 -7.02 -15.11
N ALA A 29 -8.35 -5.94 -14.41
CA ALA A 29 -9.24 -5.39 -13.40
C ALA A 29 -10.44 -4.69 -14.02
N ARG A 30 -11.63 -4.89 -13.45
CA ARG A 30 -12.86 -4.22 -13.91
C ARG A 30 -12.78 -2.70 -13.73
N LYS A 31 -12.23 -2.26 -12.60
CA LYS A 31 -11.97 -0.85 -12.33
C LYS A 31 -10.50 -0.57 -12.56
N PRO A 32 -10.14 0.60 -13.08
CA PRO A 32 -8.73 0.95 -13.29
C PRO A 32 -7.93 0.77 -12.01
N SER A 33 -6.87 -0.03 -12.09
CA SER A 33 -6.01 -0.37 -10.94
C SER A 33 -4.56 -0.39 -11.37
N LEU A 34 -3.67 -0.16 -10.40
CA LEU A 34 -2.23 -0.31 -10.57
C LEU A 34 -1.75 -1.53 -9.79
N VAL A 35 -0.82 -2.27 -10.39
CA VAL A 35 -0.03 -3.28 -9.68
C VAL A 35 1.21 -2.57 -9.18
N VAL A 36 1.39 -2.54 -7.86
CA VAL A 36 2.49 -1.84 -7.21
C VAL A 36 3.36 -2.84 -6.48
N GLU A 37 4.66 -2.87 -6.81
CA GLU A 37 5.63 -3.69 -6.09
C GLU A 37 6.39 -2.80 -5.13
N VAL A 38 6.40 -3.18 -3.85
CA VAL A 38 6.95 -2.36 -2.77
C VAL A 38 7.97 -3.17 -1.98
N ASP A 39 9.13 -2.55 -1.75
CA ASP A 39 10.18 -3.11 -0.90
C ASP A 39 9.97 -2.66 0.55
N PHE A 40 9.62 -3.62 1.41
CA PHE A 40 9.41 -3.39 2.85
C PHE A 40 10.62 -3.80 3.69
N GLY A 41 11.81 -3.85 3.10
CA GLY A 41 13.03 -4.18 3.80
C GLY A 41 13.37 -5.68 3.78
N PRO A 42 14.55 -6.05 4.31
CA PRO A 42 15.05 -7.42 4.16
C PRO A 42 14.25 -8.49 4.90
N GLU A 43 13.57 -8.16 5.97
CA GLU A 43 12.76 -9.14 6.71
C GLU A 43 11.45 -9.44 6.02
N THR A 44 10.73 -8.41 5.59
CA THR A 44 9.41 -8.54 4.96
C THR A 44 9.53 -8.79 3.45
N GLY A 45 10.52 -8.17 2.83
CA GLY A 45 10.78 -8.32 1.40
C GLY A 45 9.87 -7.51 0.52
N VAL A 46 9.82 -7.87 -0.75
CA VAL A 46 9.01 -7.20 -1.78
C VAL A 46 7.61 -7.81 -1.79
N LYS A 47 6.60 -6.95 -1.74
CA LYS A 47 5.19 -7.33 -1.77
C LYS A 47 4.48 -6.63 -2.92
N LYS A 48 3.48 -7.30 -3.49
CA LYS A 48 2.63 -6.73 -4.54
C LYS A 48 1.30 -6.29 -3.96
N SER A 49 0.78 -5.20 -4.50
CA SER A 49 -0.57 -4.73 -4.21
C SER A 49 -1.28 -4.40 -5.52
N SER A 50 -2.56 -4.74 -5.61
CA SER A 50 -3.44 -4.21 -6.65
C SER A 50 -4.26 -3.09 -6.01
N ALA A 51 -4.10 -1.87 -6.50
CA ALA A 51 -4.66 -0.69 -5.85
C ALA A 51 -5.39 0.21 -6.85
N GLN A 52 -6.59 0.68 -6.46
CA GLN A 52 -7.39 1.60 -7.27
C GLN A 52 -6.95 3.05 -7.02
N ILE A 53 -5.76 3.40 -7.51
CA ILE A 53 -5.11 4.69 -7.26
C ILE A 53 -4.70 5.40 -8.55
N THR A 54 -5.44 5.17 -9.63
CA THR A 54 -5.04 5.65 -10.98
C THR A 54 -5.27 7.13 -11.21
N HIS A 55 -6.01 7.84 -10.36
CA HIS A 55 -6.31 9.26 -10.57
C HIS A 55 -5.08 10.16 -10.45
N TYR A 56 -4.22 9.91 -9.46
CA TYR A 56 -3.06 10.76 -9.19
C TYR A 56 -1.73 10.08 -9.46
N TYR A 57 -1.70 8.75 -9.66
CA TYR A 57 -0.46 7.98 -9.68
C TYR A 57 -0.28 7.19 -10.97
N ASN A 58 0.98 7.10 -11.39
CA ASN A 58 1.46 6.25 -12.48
C ASN A 58 2.90 5.85 -12.15
N SER A 59 3.57 5.12 -13.05
CA SER A 59 4.95 4.71 -12.81
C SER A 59 5.91 5.89 -12.65
N ASP A 60 5.69 6.99 -13.39
CA ASP A 60 6.60 8.12 -13.38
C ASP A 60 6.62 8.88 -12.06
N ASN A 61 5.47 8.98 -11.37
CA ASN A 61 5.38 9.76 -10.14
C ASN A 61 5.34 8.92 -8.88
N LEU A 62 5.33 7.59 -8.98
CA LEU A 62 5.22 6.71 -7.81
C LEU A 62 6.48 5.86 -7.58
N VAL A 63 7.16 5.41 -8.63
CA VAL A 63 8.40 4.63 -8.48
C VAL A 63 9.45 5.45 -7.72
N GLY A 64 10.06 4.82 -6.72
CA GLY A 64 11.06 5.46 -5.85
C GLY A 64 10.48 6.22 -4.67
N LYS A 65 9.17 6.39 -4.61
CA LYS A 65 8.50 7.04 -3.47
C LYS A 65 8.24 6.05 -2.36
N GLN A 66 8.22 6.54 -1.13
CA GLN A 66 7.84 5.71 0.01
C GLN A 66 6.34 5.75 0.23
N VAL A 67 5.82 4.63 0.71
CA VAL A 67 4.42 4.41 1.04
C VAL A 67 4.33 3.72 2.39
N ILE A 68 3.12 3.66 2.93
CA ILE A 68 2.81 2.95 4.18
C ILE A 68 1.87 1.82 3.82
N GLY A 69 2.17 0.61 4.27
CA GLY A 69 1.35 -0.55 3.96
C GLY A 69 1.06 -1.44 5.16
N VAL A 70 -0.13 -2.04 5.16
CA VAL A 70 -0.50 -3.10 6.10
C VAL A 70 -0.04 -4.42 5.49
N CYS A 71 0.88 -5.11 6.17
CA CYS A 71 1.61 -6.24 5.61
C CYS A 71 1.18 -7.60 6.15
N ASN A 72 0.22 -7.67 7.07
CA ASN A 72 -0.20 -8.95 7.65
C ASN A 72 -1.65 -9.34 7.39
N PHE A 73 -2.22 -8.86 6.28
CA PHE A 73 -3.46 -9.43 5.76
C PHE A 73 -3.19 -10.74 4.99
N PRO A 74 -4.15 -11.66 4.94
CA PRO A 74 -4.06 -12.80 4.03
C PRO A 74 -3.93 -12.33 2.58
N LYS A 75 -3.22 -13.12 1.78
CA LYS A 75 -3.11 -12.88 0.33
C LYS A 75 -4.49 -12.95 -0.31
N LYS A 76 -4.73 -12.07 -1.29
CA LYS A 76 -5.98 -12.01 -2.03
C LYS A 76 -5.71 -11.93 -3.52
N ASN A 77 -6.37 -12.78 -4.33
CA ASN A 77 -6.30 -12.69 -5.76
C ASN A 77 -7.27 -11.61 -6.26
N ILE A 78 -6.73 -10.59 -6.92
CA ILE A 78 -7.50 -9.49 -7.50
C ILE A 78 -7.19 -9.44 -8.99
N ALA A 79 -8.13 -9.90 -9.82
CA ALA A 79 -8.01 -9.90 -11.27
C ALA A 79 -6.67 -10.52 -11.75
N GLY A 80 -6.33 -11.68 -11.22
CA GLY A 80 -5.13 -12.42 -11.58
C GLY A 80 -3.85 -12.00 -10.86
N ILE A 81 -3.91 -10.96 -10.04
CA ILE A 81 -2.77 -10.47 -9.26
C ILE A 81 -2.94 -10.89 -7.80
N VAL A 82 -1.93 -11.52 -7.23
CA VAL A 82 -1.92 -11.85 -5.81
C VAL A 82 -1.51 -10.60 -5.03
N SER A 83 -2.52 -9.97 -4.40
CA SER A 83 -2.30 -8.78 -3.57
C SER A 83 -1.96 -9.21 -2.16
N GLU A 84 -0.82 -8.75 -1.65
CA GLU A 84 -0.24 -9.19 -0.38
C GLU A 84 -0.18 -8.08 0.66
N VAL A 85 -0.42 -6.84 0.26
CA VAL A 85 -0.30 -5.68 1.11
C VAL A 85 -1.39 -4.67 0.77
N LEU A 86 -1.88 -3.96 1.79
CA LEU A 86 -2.79 -2.83 1.63
C LEU A 86 -1.97 -1.54 1.75
N ILE A 87 -1.82 -0.83 0.65
CA ILE A 87 -1.17 0.49 0.66
C ILE A 87 -2.18 1.51 1.19
N LEU A 88 -1.80 2.26 2.19
CA LEU A 88 -2.70 3.19 2.87
C LEU A 88 -2.79 4.53 2.14
N GLY A 89 -4.00 5.08 2.11
CA GLY A 89 -4.26 6.37 1.52
C GLY A 89 -5.51 7.02 2.06
N ALA A 90 -5.58 8.32 1.93
CA ALA A 90 -6.78 9.10 2.26
C ALA A 90 -7.74 9.06 1.09
N ILE A 91 -8.98 8.69 1.36
CA ILE A 91 -10.03 8.62 0.33
C ILE A 91 -10.77 9.96 0.31
N GLU A 92 -10.67 10.65 -0.81
CA GLU A 92 -11.39 11.90 -1.02
C GLU A 92 -12.88 11.64 -1.22
N LYS A 93 -13.70 12.69 -1.09
CA LYS A 93 -15.16 12.57 -1.17
C LYS A 93 -15.65 11.96 -2.50
N ASP A 94 -14.92 12.20 -3.59
CA ASP A 94 -15.23 11.66 -4.93
C ASP A 94 -14.61 10.28 -5.17
N GLY A 95 -13.94 9.69 -4.17
CA GLY A 95 -13.34 8.37 -4.25
C GLY A 95 -11.89 8.34 -4.71
N LYS A 96 -11.30 9.48 -5.06
CA LYS A 96 -9.88 9.55 -5.39
C LYS A 96 -9.03 9.30 -4.14
N VAL A 97 -7.86 8.73 -4.31
CA VAL A 97 -7.00 8.34 -3.19
C VAL A 97 -5.70 9.13 -3.21
N VAL A 98 -5.37 9.73 -2.07
CA VAL A 98 -4.07 10.38 -1.82
C VAL A 98 -3.29 9.50 -0.86
N LEU A 99 -2.14 8.99 -1.31
CA LEU A 99 -1.35 8.04 -0.51
C LEU A 99 -0.72 8.70 0.71
N VAL A 100 -0.63 7.93 1.78
CA VAL A 100 0.08 8.33 3.01
C VAL A 100 1.55 7.95 2.85
N HIS A 101 2.44 8.85 3.25
CA HIS A 101 3.88 8.58 3.22
C HIS A 101 4.58 9.28 4.39
N PRO A 102 5.80 8.85 4.74
CA PRO A 102 6.59 9.57 5.75
C PRO A 102 6.90 10.98 5.27
N SER A 103 6.97 11.93 6.20
CA SER A 103 7.28 13.33 5.87
C SER A 103 8.70 13.51 5.33
N GLN A 104 9.57 12.56 5.60
CA GLN A 104 10.93 12.51 5.08
C GLN A 104 11.33 11.07 4.83
N LYS A 105 12.33 10.86 3.97
CA LYS A 105 12.83 9.51 3.68
C LYS A 105 13.33 8.84 4.95
N THR A 106 12.95 7.58 5.13
CA THR A 106 13.39 6.76 6.26
C THR A 106 13.67 5.32 5.80
N GLU A 107 14.05 4.45 6.71
CA GLU A 107 14.41 3.07 6.39
C GLU A 107 13.18 2.25 6.04
N ASN A 108 13.28 1.40 5.02
CA ASN A 108 12.22 0.46 4.67
C ASN A 108 12.08 -0.61 5.76
N GLY A 109 10.86 -1.00 6.05
CA GLY A 109 10.57 -2.03 7.03
C GLY A 109 10.38 -1.52 8.46
N LEU A 110 10.49 -0.23 8.70
CA LEU A 110 10.20 0.33 10.02
C LEU A 110 8.70 0.24 10.32
N ASP A 111 8.40 -0.09 11.58
CA ASP A 111 7.02 -0.12 12.06
C ASP A 111 6.45 1.29 12.23
N ILE A 112 5.18 1.42 11.92
CA ILE A 112 4.42 2.63 12.24
C ILE A 112 3.84 2.48 13.65
N ALA A 113 4.16 3.43 14.48
CA ALA A 113 3.70 3.43 15.87
C ALA A 113 2.24 3.84 16.00
#